data_2e97bb2fde2a7c9ae8244a4df9b6710d
#
_entry.id   2e97bb2fde2a7c9ae8244a4df9b6710d
#
_cell.length_a   1.000
_cell.length_b   1.000
_cell.length_c   1.000
_cell.angle_alpha   90.00
_cell.angle_beta   90.00
_cell.angle_gamma   90.00
#
_symmetry.space_group_name_H-M   'P 1'
#
loop_
_entity.id
_entity.type
_entity.pdbx_description
1 polymer ?
#
loop_
_entity_poly.entity_id
_entity_poly.type
_entity_poly.pdbx_seq_one_letter_code
_entity_poly.pdbx_strand_id
1 'polypeptide(L)'
;MGRIPVEKRREALIDAAFRVISEQGLSRASTRAIVAEAGMSLASFHYAFESRDQLLELLITEVLASEQRAILPADLKGQSLTELLTEGLQGYLDHLRADPGREQAMLELTQYALRSALPLAEGQYAQYTRFALESLELAARQTDSEWTVPTPVVARLLVALTGGFTISWLIDRDDAHARASVEAAATAIASLATSKRRSQQ
;
A
#
# COMPACT_ATOMS: atom_id res chain seq x y z
N MET A 1 3.40 35.98 13.59
CA MET A 1 3.10 34.60 13.18
C MET A 1 4.38 34.00 12.61
N GLY A 2 4.93 32.95 13.25
CA GLY A 2 6.15 32.31 12.80
C GLY A 2 5.95 31.65 11.44
N ARG A 3 6.98 31.75 10.59
CA ARG A 3 6.99 31.16 9.23
C ARG A 3 6.98 29.63 9.36
N ILE A 4 5.89 28.98 8.97
CA ILE A 4 5.78 27.51 8.97
C ILE A 4 6.89 26.94 8.06
N PRO A 5 7.73 26.00 8.52
CA PRO A 5 8.72 25.33 7.68
C PRO A 5 8.08 24.68 6.45
N VAL A 6 8.85 24.57 5.34
CA VAL A 6 8.33 24.02 4.07
C VAL A 6 7.85 22.58 4.25
N GLU A 7 8.59 21.77 4.98
CA GLU A 7 8.26 20.37 5.27
C GLU A 7 6.92 20.24 5.98
N LYS A 8 6.70 20.97 7.07
CA LYS A 8 5.42 20.97 7.81
C LYS A 8 4.25 21.47 6.96
N ARG A 9 4.53 22.35 6.01
CA ARG A 9 3.52 22.82 5.07
C ARG A 9 3.17 21.76 4.05
N ARG A 10 4.16 21.01 3.54
CA ARG A 10 3.97 19.87 2.65
C ARG A 10 3.14 18.79 3.33
N GLU A 11 3.53 18.35 4.51
CA GLU A 11 2.78 17.38 5.32
C GLU A 11 1.31 17.80 5.47
N ALA A 12 1.05 19.01 5.93
CA ALA A 12 -0.32 19.51 6.12
C ALA A 12 -1.14 19.58 4.83
N LEU A 13 -0.51 19.88 3.68
CA LEU A 13 -1.19 19.89 2.39
C LEU A 13 -1.46 18.48 1.85
N ILE A 14 -0.55 17.52 2.09
CA ILE A 14 -0.74 16.11 1.74
C ILE A 14 -1.87 15.51 2.59
N ASP A 15 -1.88 15.74 3.90
CA ASP A 15 -2.96 15.31 4.80
C ASP A 15 -4.31 15.88 4.39
N ALA A 16 -4.35 17.17 4.04
CA ALA A 16 -5.56 17.81 3.56
C ALA A 16 -6.04 17.23 2.22
N ALA A 17 -5.13 16.99 1.29
CA ALA A 17 -5.46 16.35 0.02
C ALA A 17 -6.02 14.95 0.23
N PHE A 18 -5.42 14.19 1.14
CA PHE A 18 -5.89 12.85 1.49
C PHE A 18 -7.32 12.90 2.06
N ARG A 19 -7.60 13.80 3.03
CA ARG A 19 -8.97 13.97 3.57
C ARG A 19 -9.98 14.33 2.50
N VAL A 20 -9.66 15.31 1.64
CA VAL A 20 -10.56 15.70 0.55
C VAL A 20 -10.83 14.54 -0.39
N ILE A 21 -9.81 13.75 -0.75
CA ILE A 21 -9.98 12.61 -1.66
C ILE A 21 -10.81 11.51 -0.97
N SER A 22 -10.50 11.16 0.27
CA SER A 22 -11.21 10.11 1.02
C SER A 22 -12.69 10.45 1.27
N GLU A 23 -13.01 11.73 1.51
CA GLU A 23 -14.37 12.16 1.84
C GLU A 23 -15.20 12.55 0.62
N GLN A 24 -14.57 13.14 -0.41
CA GLN A 24 -15.29 13.79 -1.51
C GLN A 24 -14.90 13.24 -2.89
N GLY A 25 -13.91 12.36 -2.95
CA GLY A 25 -13.34 11.79 -4.16
C GLY A 25 -12.31 12.67 -4.84
N LEU A 26 -11.48 12.05 -5.68
CA LEU A 26 -10.36 12.70 -6.38
C LEU A 26 -10.81 13.85 -7.31
N SER A 27 -12.00 13.76 -7.88
CA SER A 27 -12.55 14.80 -8.78
C SER A 27 -12.77 16.13 -8.06
N ARG A 28 -13.00 16.12 -6.76
CA ARG A 28 -13.18 17.30 -5.90
C ARG A 28 -11.87 17.84 -5.33
N ALA A 29 -10.79 17.07 -5.35
CA ALA A 29 -9.49 17.45 -4.80
C ALA A 29 -8.72 18.45 -5.69
N SER A 30 -9.34 19.60 -5.97
CA SER A 30 -8.68 20.72 -6.63
C SER A 30 -7.68 21.39 -5.68
N THR A 31 -6.66 22.09 -6.23
CA THR A 31 -5.71 22.86 -5.42
C THR A 31 -6.42 23.83 -4.45
N ARG A 32 -7.54 24.44 -4.89
CA ARG A 32 -8.33 25.33 -4.06
C ARG A 32 -9.03 24.61 -2.90
N ALA A 33 -9.59 23.42 -3.16
CA ALA A 33 -10.19 22.61 -2.11
C ALA A 33 -9.14 22.14 -1.09
N ILE A 34 -7.98 21.71 -1.55
CA ILE A 34 -6.87 21.24 -0.70
C ILE A 34 -6.36 22.37 0.21
N VAL A 35 -6.12 23.57 -0.33
CA VAL A 35 -5.64 24.67 0.51
C VAL A 35 -6.73 25.17 1.48
N ALA A 36 -7.99 25.14 1.10
CA ALA A 36 -9.11 25.46 1.99
C ALA A 36 -9.17 24.47 3.16
N GLU A 37 -9.07 23.17 2.89
CA GLU A 37 -9.04 22.11 3.89
C GLU A 37 -7.82 22.25 4.82
N ALA A 38 -6.65 22.63 4.29
CA ALA A 38 -5.44 22.85 5.07
C ALA A 38 -5.46 24.18 5.88
N GLY A 39 -6.47 25.04 5.70
CA GLY A 39 -6.47 26.39 6.26
C GLY A 39 -5.36 27.29 5.71
N MET A 40 -4.94 27.06 4.46
CA MET A 40 -3.79 27.72 3.82
C MET A 40 -4.21 28.56 2.61
N SER A 41 -3.30 29.44 2.16
CA SER A 41 -3.47 30.21 0.93
C SER A 41 -2.99 29.44 -0.30
N LEU A 42 -3.50 29.81 -1.49
CA LEU A 42 -3.01 29.26 -2.77
C LEU A 42 -1.51 29.52 -2.97
N ALA A 43 -1.01 30.68 -2.50
CA ALA A 43 0.42 30.98 -2.52
C ALA A 43 1.24 29.98 -1.67
N SER A 44 0.68 29.48 -0.57
CA SER A 44 1.31 28.46 0.25
C SER A 44 1.47 27.13 -0.49
N PHE A 45 0.49 26.79 -1.34
CA PHE A 45 0.57 25.60 -2.20
C PHE A 45 1.73 25.75 -3.21
N HIS A 46 1.75 26.83 -3.99
CA HIS A 46 2.81 27.04 -5.00
C HIS A 46 4.21 27.23 -4.41
N TYR A 47 4.31 27.55 -3.12
CA TYR A 47 5.59 27.54 -2.43
C TYR A 47 6.06 26.13 -2.05
N ALA A 48 5.13 25.20 -1.83
CA ALA A 48 5.40 23.83 -1.41
C ALA A 48 5.47 22.84 -2.57
N PHE A 49 4.65 23.04 -3.63
CA PHE A 49 4.49 22.13 -4.77
C PHE A 49 4.48 22.89 -6.09
N GLU A 50 5.13 22.33 -7.09
CA GLU A 50 5.13 22.83 -8.47
C GLU A 50 3.78 22.58 -9.16
N SER A 51 3.15 21.46 -8.85
CA SER A 51 1.89 21.01 -9.44
C SER A 51 1.05 20.19 -8.45
N ARG A 52 -0.23 20.01 -8.81
CA ARG A 52 -1.11 19.08 -8.11
C ARG A 52 -0.61 17.63 -8.25
N ASP A 53 -0.08 17.27 -9.40
CA ASP A 53 0.41 15.91 -9.65
C ASP A 53 1.62 15.58 -8.75
N GLN A 54 2.55 16.54 -8.54
CA GLN A 54 3.64 16.37 -7.59
C GLN A 54 3.13 16.13 -6.15
N LEU A 55 2.07 16.82 -5.74
CA LEU A 55 1.45 16.55 -4.45
C LEU A 55 0.87 15.15 -4.41
N LEU A 56 0.17 14.69 -5.46
CA LEU A 56 -0.42 13.36 -5.54
C LEU A 56 0.66 12.25 -5.52
N GLU A 57 1.81 12.46 -6.17
CA GLU A 57 2.96 11.54 -6.11
C GLU A 57 3.47 11.34 -4.67
N LEU A 58 3.64 12.45 -3.96
CA LEU A 58 4.10 12.38 -2.56
C LEU A 58 3.04 11.78 -1.65
N LEU A 59 1.75 12.07 -1.86
CA LEU A 59 0.65 11.46 -1.13
C LEU A 59 0.67 9.93 -1.30
N ILE A 60 0.79 9.43 -2.53
CA ILE A 60 0.90 7.99 -2.80
C ILE A 60 2.09 7.40 -2.05
N THR A 61 3.24 8.06 -2.10
CA THR A 61 4.46 7.59 -1.43
C THR A 61 4.29 7.49 0.09
N GLU A 62 3.65 8.48 0.73
CA GLU A 62 3.40 8.48 2.17
C GLU A 62 2.38 7.41 2.58
N VAL A 63 1.31 7.25 1.80
CA VAL A 63 0.32 6.21 2.03
C VAL A 63 0.98 4.83 1.99
N LEU A 64 1.76 4.54 0.95
CA LEU A 64 2.46 3.26 0.80
C LEU A 64 3.46 2.99 1.93
N ALA A 65 4.21 3.99 2.38
CA ALA A 65 5.15 3.84 3.50
C ALA A 65 4.43 3.52 4.81
N SER A 66 3.22 3.99 5.00
CA SER A 66 2.38 3.70 6.15
C SER A 66 1.81 2.27 6.11
N GLU A 67 1.34 1.82 4.95
CA GLU A 67 0.86 0.45 4.72
C GLU A 67 1.98 -0.57 4.98
N GLN A 68 3.17 -0.31 4.46
CA GLN A 68 4.34 -1.17 4.67
C GLN A 68 4.58 -1.47 6.16
N ARG A 69 4.48 -0.46 7.02
CA ARG A 69 4.66 -0.63 8.46
C ARG A 69 3.56 -1.45 9.12
N ALA A 70 2.33 -1.38 8.61
CA ALA A 70 1.18 -2.10 9.15
C ALA A 70 1.19 -3.61 8.81
N ILE A 71 1.79 -3.97 7.67
CA ILE A 71 1.75 -5.34 7.13
C ILE A 71 2.89 -6.23 7.67
N LEU A 72 4.00 -5.64 8.15
CA LEU A 72 5.13 -6.42 8.64
C LEU A 72 4.75 -7.15 9.94
N PRO A 73 4.89 -8.51 10.00
CA PRO A 73 4.65 -9.27 11.22
C PRO A 73 5.51 -8.79 12.39
N ALA A 74 4.92 -8.77 13.60
CA ALA A 74 5.61 -8.30 14.79
C ALA A 74 6.68 -9.28 15.29
N ASP A 75 6.49 -10.59 15.09
CA ASP A 75 7.45 -11.65 15.43
C ASP A 75 7.58 -12.62 14.25
N LEU A 76 8.82 -12.82 13.81
CA LEU A 76 9.15 -13.69 12.67
C LEU A 76 9.68 -15.05 13.09
N LYS A 77 9.85 -15.30 14.41
CA LYS A 77 10.57 -16.50 14.90
C LYS A 77 9.65 -17.70 15.06
N GLY A 78 10.11 -18.84 14.57
CA GLY A 78 9.47 -20.14 14.82
C GLY A 78 8.20 -20.40 14.02
N GLN A 79 7.84 -19.50 13.11
CA GLN A 79 6.69 -19.66 12.22
C GLN A 79 7.07 -20.37 10.91
N SER A 80 6.11 -21.07 10.33
CA SER A 80 6.19 -21.57 8.95
C SER A 80 6.01 -20.45 7.93
N LEU A 81 6.40 -20.68 6.67
CA LEU A 81 6.18 -19.72 5.59
C LEU A 81 4.69 -19.39 5.42
N THR A 82 3.81 -20.38 5.56
CA THR A 82 2.35 -20.18 5.45
C THR A 82 1.83 -19.28 6.57
N GLU A 83 2.29 -19.48 7.82
CA GLU A 83 1.90 -18.65 8.95
C GLU A 83 2.35 -17.20 8.76
N LEU A 84 3.61 -16.95 8.35
CA LEU A 84 4.11 -15.62 8.07
C LEU A 84 3.32 -14.91 6.96
N LEU A 85 3.00 -15.62 5.89
CA LEU A 85 2.20 -15.08 4.78
C LEU A 85 0.76 -14.79 5.22
N THR A 86 0.17 -15.67 6.05
CA THR A 86 -1.18 -15.45 6.59
C THR A 86 -1.21 -14.22 7.49
N GLU A 87 -0.24 -14.08 8.39
CA GLU A 87 -0.16 -12.94 9.32
C GLU A 87 0.03 -11.61 8.54
N GLY A 88 0.93 -11.59 7.55
CA GLY A 88 1.13 -10.41 6.72
C GLY A 88 -0.11 -10.00 5.93
N LEU A 89 -0.80 -10.96 5.29
CA LEU A 89 -2.04 -10.69 4.57
C LEU A 89 -3.20 -10.33 5.50
N GLN A 90 -3.25 -10.92 6.70
CA GLN A 90 -4.24 -10.54 7.72
C GLN A 90 -3.99 -9.12 8.23
N GLY A 91 -2.72 -8.75 8.46
CA GLY A 91 -2.34 -7.38 8.82
C GLY A 91 -2.76 -6.37 7.75
N TYR A 92 -2.64 -6.72 6.46
CA TYR A 92 -3.16 -5.90 5.37
C TYR A 92 -4.70 -5.77 5.43
N LEU A 93 -5.42 -6.87 5.64
CA LEU A 93 -6.88 -6.85 5.76
C LEU A 93 -7.34 -5.99 6.96
N ASP A 94 -6.65 -6.08 8.09
CA ASP A 94 -6.96 -5.29 9.27
C ASP A 94 -6.68 -3.79 9.02
N HIS A 95 -5.62 -3.46 8.27
CA HIS A 95 -5.33 -2.10 7.85
C HIS A 95 -6.42 -1.54 6.91
N LEU A 96 -6.85 -2.30 5.92
CA LEU A 96 -7.95 -1.98 5.01
C LEU A 96 -9.26 -1.71 5.78
N ARG A 97 -9.57 -2.54 6.78
CA ARG A 97 -10.76 -2.41 7.63
C ARG A 97 -10.72 -1.20 8.56
N ALA A 98 -9.54 -0.84 9.02
CA ALA A 98 -9.35 0.32 9.89
C ALA A 98 -9.68 1.65 9.19
N ASP A 99 -9.34 1.77 7.89
CA ASP A 99 -9.62 2.97 7.10
C ASP A 99 -9.98 2.62 5.63
N PRO A 100 -11.23 2.20 5.36
CA PRO A 100 -11.68 1.88 4.01
C PRO A 100 -11.63 3.05 3.02
N GLY A 101 -11.82 4.28 3.53
CA GLY A 101 -11.78 5.49 2.72
C GLY A 101 -10.39 5.74 2.12
N ARG A 102 -9.35 5.34 2.85
CA ARG A 102 -7.98 5.39 2.40
C ARG A 102 -7.76 4.52 1.17
N GLU A 103 -8.21 3.27 1.20
CA GLU A 103 -8.06 2.34 0.08
C GLU A 103 -8.90 2.76 -1.13
N GLN A 104 -10.08 3.33 -0.90
CA GLN A 104 -10.87 3.93 -1.98
C GLN A 104 -10.14 5.08 -2.65
N ALA A 105 -9.53 5.98 -1.86
CA ALA A 105 -8.73 7.08 -2.37
C ALA A 105 -7.54 6.58 -3.22
N MET A 106 -6.87 5.51 -2.78
CA MET A 106 -5.76 4.91 -3.53
C MET A 106 -6.22 4.27 -4.83
N LEU A 107 -7.39 3.63 -4.87
CA LEU A 107 -7.97 3.10 -6.11
C LEU A 107 -8.33 4.23 -7.09
N GLU A 108 -8.91 5.34 -6.62
CA GLU A 108 -9.19 6.52 -7.46
C GLU A 108 -7.90 7.14 -8.02
N LEU A 109 -6.86 7.25 -7.20
CA LEU A 109 -5.54 7.74 -7.62
C LEU A 109 -4.92 6.83 -8.67
N THR A 110 -5.01 5.51 -8.50
CA THR A 110 -4.55 4.54 -9.51
C THR A 110 -5.29 4.69 -10.82
N GLN A 111 -6.62 4.82 -10.79
CA GLN A 111 -7.42 5.04 -11.99
C GLN A 111 -7.10 6.37 -12.70
N TYR A 112 -6.88 7.42 -11.95
CA TYR A 112 -6.43 8.72 -12.48
C TYR A 112 -5.05 8.58 -13.14
N ALA A 113 -4.10 7.97 -12.45
CA ALA A 113 -2.73 7.79 -12.94
C ALA A 113 -2.69 6.97 -14.23
N LEU A 114 -3.46 5.90 -14.35
CA LEU A 114 -3.56 5.08 -15.55
C LEU A 114 -4.08 5.87 -16.77
N ARG A 115 -4.92 6.90 -16.56
CA ARG A 115 -5.50 7.71 -17.65
C ARG A 115 -4.69 8.94 -18.01
N SER A 116 -4.08 9.58 -17.01
CA SER A 116 -3.57 10.95 -17.17
C SER A 116 -2.10 11.11 -16.80
N ALA A 117 -1.52 10.17 -16.07
CA ALA A 117 -0.16 10.26 -15.51
C ALA A 117 0.47 8.87 -15.39
N LEU A 118 0.62 8.16 -16.52
CA LEU A 118 1.14 6.77 -16.53
C LEU A 118 2.45 6.59 -15.72
N PRO A 119 3.44 7.49 -15.74
CA PRO A 119 4.62 7.36 -14.88
C PRO A 119 4.29 7.30 -13.39
N LEU A 120 3.23 7.98 -12.94
CA LEU A 120 2.75 7.91 -11.57
C LEU A 120 2.21 6.50 -11.23
N ALA A 121 1.41 5.91 -12.12
CA ALA A 121 0.92 4.53 -11.96
C ALA A 121 2.06 3.52 -11.95
N GLU A 122 3.05 3.68 -12.84
CA GLU A 122 4.24 2.83 -12.90
C GLU A 122 5.06 2.93 -11.59
N GLY A 123 5.26 4.14 -11.08
CA GLY A 123 5.95 4.40 -9.82
C GLY A 123 5.24 3.78 -8.62
N GLN A 124 3.91 3.94 -8.53
CA GLN A 124 3.08 3.32 -7.50
C GLN A 124 3.20 1.80 -7.54
N TYR A 125 3.03 1.20 -8.71
CA TYR A 125 3.08 -0.24 -8.87
C TYR A 125 4.48 -0.82 -8.62
N ALA A 126 5.54 -0.09 -8.98
CA ALA A 126 6.91 -0.45 -8.66
C ALA A 126 7.17 -0.45 -7.14
N GLN A 127 6.59 0.46 -6.39
CA GLN A 127 6.69 0.48 -4.93
C GLN A 127 5.99 -0.71 -4.30
N TYR A 128 4.75 -1.04 -4.70
CA TYR A 128 4.04 -2.24 -4.24
C TYR A 128 4.85 -3.52 -4.53
N THR A 129 5.37 -3.64 -5.75
CA THR A 129 6.13 -4.84 -6.16
C THR A 129 7.44 -4.97 -5.37
N ARG A 130 8.15 -3.87 -5.13
CA ARG A 130 9.38 -3.86 -4.32
C ARG A 130 9.09 -4.27 -2.88
N PHE A 131 8.06 -3.72 -2.27
CA PHE A 131 7.67 -4.09 -0.92
C PHE A 131 7.29 -5.57 -0.79
N ALA A 132 6.48 -6.08 -1.72
CA ALA A 132 6.12 -7.49 -1.78
C ALA A 132 7.37 -8.37 -1.93
N LEU A 133 8.32 -7.98 -2.78
CA LEU A 133 9.59 -8.69 -2.98
C LEU A 133 10.40 -8.76 -1.68
N GLU A 134 10.62 -7.63 -1.02
CA GLU A 134 11.37 -7.54 0.24
C GLU A 134 10.73 -8.41 1.35
N SER A 135 9.40 -8.37 1.47
CA SER A 135 8.64 -9.17 2.43
C SER A 135 8.74 -10.67 2.17
N LEU A 136 8.61 -11.08 0.90
CA LEU A 136 8.73 -12.49 0.49
C LEU A 136 10.16 -13.03 0.69
N GLU A 137 11.18 -12.24 0.39
CA GLU A 137 12.57 -12.59 0.63
C GLU A 137 12.86 -12.72 2.13
N LEU A 138 12.30 -11.82 2.96
CA LEU A 138 12.43 -11.90 4.40
C LEU A 138 11.76 -13.17 4.94
N ALA A 139 10.52 -13.44 4.55
CA ALA A 139 9.79 -14.64 4.96
C ALA A 139 10.51 -15.92 4.57
N ALA A 140 11.02 -16.01 3.33
CA ALA A 140 11.78 -17.17 2.86
C ALA A 140 13.08 -17.38 3.67
N ARG A 141 13.81 -16.30 4.00
CA ARG A 141 15.02 -16.38 4.86
C ARG A 141 14.69 -16.87 6.27
N GLN A 142 13.61 -16.38 6.86
CA GLN A 142 13.22 -16.72 8.24
C GLN A 142 12.74 -18.18 8.39
N THR A 143 12.23 -18.76 7.30
CA THR A 143 11.66 -20.12 7.29
C THR A 143 12.54 -21.15 6.60
N ASP A 144 13.79 -20.82 6.26
CA ASP A 144 14.68 -21.68 5.47
C ASP A 144 14.00 -22.22 4.19
N SER A 145 13.21 -21.39 3.54
CA SER A 145 12.46 -21.72 2.33
C SER A 145 13.17 -21.18 1.07
N GLU A 146 12.89 -21.79 -0.08
CA GLU A 146 13.36 -21.37 -1.39
C GLU A 146 12.19 -21.37 -2.37
N TRP A 147 12.02 -20.27 -3.11
CA TRP A 147 10.97 -20.15 -4.11
C TRP A 147 11.27 -21.03 -5.31
N THR A 148 10.28 -21.80 -5.77
CA THR A 148 10.38 -22.67 -6.96
C THR A 148 10.19 -21.91 -8.26
N VAL A 149 9.72 -20.68 -8.19
CA VAL A 149 9.60 -19.73 -9.30
C VAL A 149 10.31 -18.43 -8.94
N PRO A 150 10.70 -17.59 -9.91
CA PRO A 150 11.38 -16.33 -9.62
C PRO A 150 10.61 -15.46 -8.62
N THR A 151 11.25 -15.02 -7.55
CA THR A 151 10.59 -14.21 -6.49
C THR A 151 9.87 -12.98 -7.02
N PRO A 152 10.32 -12.27 -8.07
CA PRO A 152 9.56 -11.18 -8.67
C PRO A 152 8.20 -11.61 -9.23
N VAL A 153 8.05 -12.85 -9.70
CA VAL A 153 6.76 -13.39 -10.17
C VAL A 153 5.81 -13.60 -8.99
N VAL A 154 6.32 -14.16 -7.88
CA VAL A 154 5.56 -14.34 -6.63
C VAL A 154 5.14 -12.98 -6.07
N ALA A 155 6.03 -11.97 -6.11
CA ALA A 155 5.73 -10.62 -5.67
C ALA A 155 4.58 -9.98 -6.47
N ARG A 156 4.60 -10.11 -7.80
CA ARG A 156 3.51 -9.63 -8.65
C ARG A 156 2.19 -10.35 -8.39
N LEU A 157 2.23 -11.65 -8.13
CA LEU A 157 1.06 -12.43 -7.75
C LEU A 157 0.49 -11.93 -6.41
N LEU A 158 1.35 -11.70 -5.42
CA LEU A 158 0.93 -11.17 -4.12
C LEU A 158 0.24 -9.80 -4.27
N VAL A 159 0.82 -8.87 -5.03
CA VAL A 159 0.23 -7.55 -5.32
C VAL A 159 -1.13 -7.68 -6.03
N ALA A 160 -1.26 -8.60 -6.99
CA ALA A 160 -2.53 -8.84 -7.67
C ALA A 160 -3.62 -9.38 -6.74
N LEU A 161 -3.25 -10.28 -5.82
CA LEU A 161 -4.17 -10.83 -4.83
C LEU A 161 -4.62 -9.78 -3.82
N THR A 162 -3.71 -8.97 -3.28
CA THR A 162 -4.06 -7.88 -2.35
C THR A 162 -4.98 -6.86 -3.00
N GLY A 163 -4.72 -6.47 -4.25
CA GLY A 163 -5.62 -5.58 -5.00
C GLY A 163 -7.01 -6.20 -5.22
N GLY A 164 -7.08 -7.50 -5.48
CA GLY A 164 -8.34 -8.25 -5.57
C GLY A 164 -9.10 -8.27 -4.24
N PHE A 165 -8.41 -8.53 -3.13
CA PHE A 165 -9.01 -8.51 -1.78
C PHE A 165 -9.56 -7.13 -1.42
N THR A 166 -8.81 -6.07 -1.73
CA THR A 166 -9.25 -4.70 -1.52
C THR A 166 -10.60 -4.43 -2.19
N ILE A 167 -10.67 -4.71 -3.49
CA ILE A 167 -11.90 -4.45 -4.26
C ILE A 167 -13.06 -5.31 -3.75
N SER A 168 -12.85 -6.61 -3.54
CA SER A 168 -13.90 -7.51 -3.07
C SER A 168 -14.46 -7.06 -1.73
N TRP A 169 -13.59 -6.82 -0.76
CA TRP A 169 -14.03 -6.42 0.57
C TRP A 169 -14.66 -5.03 0.60
N LEU A 170 -14.19 -4.08 -0.22
CA LEU A 170 -14.83 -2.77 -0.34
C LEU A 170 -16.26 -2.86 -0.89
N ILE A 171 -16.57 -3.89 -1.68
CA ILE A 171 -17.90 -4.11 -2.27
C ILE A 171 -18.84 -4.78 -1.26
N ASP A 172 -18.42 -5.90 -0.65
CA ASP A 172 -19.32 -6.76 0.14
C ASP A 172 -19.19 -6.59 1.66
N ARG A 173 -18.07 -6.07 2.15
CA ARG A 173 -17.75 -5.91 3.57
C ARG A 173 -17.83 -7.22 4.36
N ASP A 174 -17.64 -8.35 3.70
CA ASP A 174 -17.71 -9.67 4.31
C ASP A 174 -16.35 -10.07 4.90
N ASP A 175 -16.21 -9.87 6.20
CA ASP A 175 -15.00 -10.19 6.96
C ASP A 175 -14.69 -11.70 7.01
N ALA A 176 -15.71 -12.55 6.97
CA ALA A 176 -15.52 -13.99 7.03
C ALA A 176 -14.96 -14.51 5.69
N HIS A 177 -15.53 -14.06 4.57
CA HIS A 177 -15.02 -14.34 3.23
C HIS A 177 -13.61 -13.79 3.03
N ALA A 178 -13.33 -12.56 3.47
CA ALA A 178 -12.01 -11.95 3.33
C ALA A 178 -10.95 -12.77 4.08
N ARG A 179 -11.20 -13.19 5.33
CA ARG A 179 -10.28 -14.03 6.09
C ARG A 179 -10.03 -15.38 5.42
N ALA A 180 -11.08 -16.07 4.99
CA ALA A 180 -10.94 -17.34 4.27
C ALA A 180 -10.12 -17.19 2.98
N SER A 181 -10.32 -16.07 2.25
CA SER A 181 -9.56 -15.77 1.04
C SER A 181 -8.09 -15.50 1.32
N VAL A 182 -7.77 -14.80 2.42
CA VAL A 182 -6.40 -14.57 2.89
C VAL A 182 -5.69 -15.88 3.21
N GLU A 183 -6.32 -16.77 3.96
CA GLU A 183 -5.76 -18.09 4.32
C GLU A 183 -5.51 -18.95 3.07
N ALA A 184 -6.45 -18.97 2.14
CA ALA A 184 -6.31 -19.69 0.87
C ALA A 184 -5.16 -19.12 0.02
N ALA A 185 -5.04 -17.79 -0.05
CA ALA A 185 -3.97 -17.12 -0.79
C ALA A 185 -2.59 -17.37 -0.15
N ALA A 186 -2.47 -17.29 1.17
CA ALA A 186 -1.23 -17.61 1.88
C ALA A 186 -0.78 -19.04 1.61
N THR A 187 -1.71 -20.00 1.66
CA THR A 187 -1.45 -21.41 1.34
C THR A 187 -1.01 -21.58 -0.12
N ALA A 188 -1.71 -20.94 -1.06
CA ALA A 188 -1.37 -21.02 -2.48
C ALA A 188 0.02 -20.41 -2.77
N ILE A 189 0.35 -19.25 -2.19
CA ILE A 189 1.67 -18.63 -2.35
C ILE A 189 2.74 -19.50 -1.70
N ALA A 190 2.53 -20.01 -0.49
CA ALA A 190 3.49 -20.88 0.20
C ALA A 190 3.80 -22.16 -0.60
N SER A 191 2.83 -22.69 -1.36
CA SER A 191 3.04 -23.86 -2.23
C SER A 191 4.02 -23.62 -3.37
N LEU A 192 4.35 -22.36 -3.68
CA LEU A 192 5.38 -21.98 -4.65
C LEU A 192 6.80 -21.99 -4.05
N ALA A 193 6.95 -22.45 -2.81
CA ALA A 193 8.25 -22.59 -2.16
C ALA A 193 8.48 -24.01 -1.66
N THR A 194 9.74 -24.36 -1.47
CA THR A 194 10.19 -25.62 -0.86
C THR A 194 11.13 -25.32 0.30
N SER A 195 11.19 -26.20 1.31
CA SER A 195 12.20 -26.11 2.35
C SER A 195 13.59 -26.29 1.76
N LYS A 196 14.55 -25.44 2.12
CA LYS A 196 15.95 -25.64 1.77
C LYS A 196 16.41 -26.98 2.36
N ARG A 197 16.83 -27.93 1.52
CA ARG A 197 17.46 -29.15 2.02
C ARG A 197 18.72 -28.72 2.78
N ARG A 198 18.75 -28.98 4.11
CA ARG A 198 20.01 -28.93 4.84
C ARG A 198 20.95 -29.89 4.12
N SER A 199 21.99 -29.35 3.48
CA SER A 199 23.10 -30.17 3.01
C SER A 199 23.67 -30.87 4.23
N GLN A 200 23.38 -32.15 4.38
CA GLN A 200 24.04 -33.00 5.39
C GLN A 200 25.53 -33.06 4.97
N GLN A 201 26.34 -32.37 5.76
CA GLN A 201 27.78 -32.66 5.82
C GLN A 201 27.98 -33.91 6.64
#